data_0960b6c5da8b5f86989cc4899f6e26c3
#
_entry.id   0960b6c5da8b5f86989cc4899f6e26c3
#
_cell.length_a   1.000
_cell.length_b   1.000
_cell.length_c   1.000
_cell.angle_alpha   90.00
_cell.angle_beta   90.00
_cell.angle_gamma   90.00
#
_symmetry.space_group_name_H-M   'P 1'
#
loop_
_entity.id
_entity.type
_entity.pdbx_description
1 polymer ?
#
loop_
_entity_poly.entity_id
_entity_poly.type
_entity_poly.pdbx_seq_one_letter_code
_entity_poly.pdbx_strand_id
1 'polypeptide(L)'
;PNGDLFATDNGPDADMADELNWIRHGHHYGFPWRFGTVDNPMQAPDYDPASDFYILPKSQAAQKGWYYNDPDFPPQPMAFTDPVVNLGPDADRYREPVLGDILDASDESMTASTFTPHSSPLGLVFDVENAMGGHFQGDGFILRIGGDCCDLIDHFKDPDLDLLHMEMKKQNGKYEAYFTRLVEGFAGPIDAEIIENRIYVIEWSGERGIWEVSLPARTATAVRDGTRPVL
;
A
#
# COMPACT_ATOMS: atom_id res chain seq x y z
N PRO A 1 16.29 -10.56 -3.53
CA PRO A 1 16.44 -11.05 -2.15
C PRO A 1 17.90 -10.99 -1.74
N ASN A 2 18.21 -9.97 -0.94
CA ASN A 2 19.55 -9.70 -0.40
C ASN A 2 19.57 -9.80 1.15
N GLY A 3 18.50 -10.39 1.74
CA GLY A 3 18.31 -10.52 3.18
C GLY A 3 17.67 -9.30 3.85
N ASP A 4 17.23 -8.30 3.08
CA ASP A 4 16.44 -7.19 3.61
C ASP A 4 15.03 -7.68 4.02
N LEU A 5 14.52 -7.19 5.14
CA LEU A 5 13.22 -7.56 5.70
C LEU A 5 12.20 -6.46 5.40
N PHE A 6 11.01 -6.85 4.99
CA PHE A 6 9.89 -5.94 4.72
C PHE A 6 8.66 -6.34 5.52
N ALA A 7 7.84 -5.35 5.84
CA ALA A 7 6.54 -5.55 6.46
C ALA A 7 5.55 -4.52 5.93
N THR A 8 4.29 -4.91 5.84
CA THR A 8 3.16 -4.02 5.56
C THR A 8 2.58 -3.48 6.85
N ASP A 9 2.01 -2.29 6.79
CA ASP A 9 1.30 -1.65 7.89
C ASP A 9 0.02 -1.02 7.35
N ASN A 10 -1.12 -1.36 7.97
CA ASN A 10 -2.40 -0.79 7.60
C ASN A 10 -2.57 0.54 8.33
N GLY A 11 -2.98 1.56 7.60
CA GLY A 11 -3.28 2.87 8.13
C GLY A 11 -4.49 2.87 9.10
N PRO A 12 -4.75 4.00 9.74
CA PRO A 12 -5.91 4.17 10.62
C PRO A 12 -7.19 4.38 9.81
N ASP A 13 -8.34 4.49 10.52
CA ASP A 13 -9.62 4.94 9.94
C ASP A 13 -9.59 6.43 9.54
N ALA A 14 -8.56 6.80 8.78
CA ALA A 14 -8.35 8.12 8.21
C ALA A 14 -7.74 7.93 6.80
N ASP A 15 -7.91 8.91 5.94
CA ASP A 15 -7.46 8.84 4.55
C ASP A 15 -5.93 9.03 4.41
N MET A 16 -5.19 8.27 5.22
CA MET A 16 -3.73 8.23 5.25
C MET A 16 -3.25 6.91 4.64
N ALA A 17 -2.10 6.94 3.98
CA ALA A 17 -1.60 5.81 3.22
C ALA A 17 -1.34 4.56 4.07
N ASP A 18 -1.66 3.40 3.51
CA ASP A 18 -1.12 2.13 3.97
C ASP A 18 0.34 1.98 3.49
N GLU A 19 1.15 1.22 4.22
CA GLU A 19 2.58 1.24 4.05
C GLU A 19 3.21 -0.11 3.71
N LEU A 20 4.32 -0.05 2.96
CA LEU A 20 5.34 -1.08 2.92
C LEU A 20 6.63 -0.52 3.54
N ASN A 21 7.12 -1.15 4.58
CA ASN A 21 8.28 -0.70 5.33
C ASN A 21 9.49 -1.63 5.14
N TRP A 22 10.65 -1.07 4.81
CA TRP A 22 11.92 -1.77 4.89
C TRP A 22 12.41 -1.79 6.34
N ILE A 23 12.28 -2.93 6.99
CA ILE A 23 12.52 -3.07 8.43
C ILE A 23 14.01 -3.14 8.74
N ARG A 24 14.50 -2.21 9.57
CA ARG A 24 15.89 -2.08 9.99
C ARG A 24 16.01 -1.89 11.48
N HIS A 25 17.08 -2.43 12.05
CA HIS A 25 17.36 -2.27 13.47
C HIS A 25 17.53 -0.78 13.85
N GLY A 26 16.86 -0.35 14.93
CA GLY A 26 16.93 1.02 15.44
C GLY A 26 16.13 2.05 14.65
N HIS A 27 15.30 1.64 13.70
CA HIS A 27 14.39 2.51 12.96
C HIS A 27 12.98 2.47 13.56
N HIS A 28 12.24 3.57 13.40
CA HIS A 28 10.84 3.70 13.78
C HIS A 28 10.05 4.18 12.55
N TYR A 29 8.90 3.56 12.28
CA TYR A 29 8.15 3.76 11.04
C TYR A 29 6.93 4.65 11.20
N GLY A 30 6.74 5.26 12.35
CA GLY A 30 5.80 6.35 12.56
C GLY A 30 4.67 6.05 13.50
N PHE A 31 4.02 4.91 13.41
CA PHE A 31 2.82 4.60 14.20
C PHE A 31 3.04 4.75 15.71
N PRO A 32 2.17 5.42 16.46
CA PRO A 32 0.95 6.12 16.04
C PRO A 32 1.12 7.62 15.74
N TRP A 33 2.34 8.15 15.66
CA TRP A 33 2.62 9.58 15.45
C TRP A 33 2.53 10.01 13.98
N ARG A 34 2.74 9.08 13.06
CA ARG A 34 2.77 9.31 11.62
C ARG A 34 2.22 8.10 10.89
N PHE A 35 1.54 8.35 9.76
CA PHE A 35 1.05 7.35 8.82
C PHE A 35 1.46 7.77 7.41
N GLY A 36 2.15 6.91 6.68
CA GLY A 36 2.80 7.33 5.45
C GLY A 36 3.81 8.45 5.72
N THR A 37 3.55 9.60 5.14
CA THR A 37 4.32 10.83 5.39
C THR A 37 3.50 11.93 6.09
N VAL A 38 2.32 11.59 6.61
CA VAL A 38 1.39 12.51 7.27
C VAL A 38 1.46 12.32 8.78
N ASP A 39 1.73 13.39 9.51
CA ASP A 39 1.76 13.36 10.98
C ASP A 39 0.35 13.20 11.55
N ASN A 40 0.23 12.40 12.63
CA ASN A 40 -1.04 12.25 13.33
C ASN A 40 -1.50 13.59 13.90
N PRO A 41 -2.67 14.09 13.49
CA PRO A 41 -3.15 15.41 13.91
C PRO A 41 -3.43 15.52 15.41
N MET A 42 -3.61 14.40 16.12
CA MET A 42 -3.78 14.39 17.59
C MET A 42 -2.59 15.00 18.35
N GLN A 43 -1.45 15.17 17.69
CA GLN A 43 -0.29 15.86 18.25
C GLN A 43 -0.42 17.38 18.24
N ALA A 44 -1.33 17.92 17.43
CA ALA A 44 -1.48 19.37 17.26
C ALA A 44 -2.42 19.96 18.33
N PRO A 45 -1.96 20.96 19.13
CA PRO A 45 -2.75 21.48 20.26
C PRO A 45 -4.10 22.10 19.86
N ASP A 46 -4.23 22.64 18.68
CA ASP A 46 -5.43 23.31 18.19
C ASP A 46 -6.11 22.55 17.04
N TYR A 47 -5.95 21.23 17.04
CA TYR A 47 -6.51 20.38 15.98
C TYR A 47 -8.05 20.38 16.01
N ASP A 48 -8.64 20.66 14.85
CA ASP A 48 -10.09 20.58 14.61
C ASP A 48 -10.40 19.49 13.56
N PRO A 49 -10.90 18.32 13.99
CA PRO A 49 -11.21 17.22 13.06
C PRO A 49 -12.32 17.56 12.06
N ALA A 50 -13.16 18.59 12.32
CA ALA A 50 -14.21 18.99 11.39
C ALA A 50 -13.68 19.69 10.14
N SER A 51 -12.44 20.19 10.19
CA SER A 51 -11.77 20.84 9.07
C SER A 51 -10.74 19.95 8.38
N ASP A 52 -10.55 18.71 8.85
CA ASP A 52 -9.55 17.78 8.33
C ASP A 52 -10.17 16.82 7.32
N PHE A 53 -9.72 16.89 6.07
CA PHE A 53 -10.19 16.03 5.00
C PHE A 53 -9.76 14.55 5.17
N TYR A 54 -8.71 14.27 5.93
CA TYR A 54 -8.26 12.90 6.17
C TYR A 54 -9.13 12.14 7.16
N ILE A 55 -9.94 12.83 7.97
CA ILE A 55 -10.77 12.19 8.98
C ILE A 55 -12.11 11.78 8.39
N LEU A 56 -12.45 10.51 8.50
CA LEU A 56 -13.72 9.98 8.04
C LEU A 56 -14.83 10.30 9.03
N PRO A 57 -15.80 11.17 8.70
CA PRO A 57 -16.85 11.61 9.65
C PRO A 57 -17.74 10.47 10.16
N LYS A 58 -17.86 9.39 9.40
CA LYS A 58 -18.64 8.21 9.77
C LYS A 58 -17.88 7.20 10.63
N SER A 59 -16.54 7.30 10.73
CA SER A 59 -15.75 6.39 11.55
C SER A 59 -16.16 6.47 13.01
N GLN A 60 -16.01 5.37 13.74
CA GLN A 60 -16.26 5.35 15.19
C GLN A 60 -15.33 6.32 15.92
N ALA A 61 -14.12 6.47 15.46
CA ALA A 61 -13.14 7.36 16.03
C ALA A 61 -13.59 8.82 15.93
N ALA A 62 -14.07 9.27 14.77
CA ALA A 62 -14.64 10.61 14.60
C ALA A 62 -15.89 10.80 15.46
N GLN A 63 -16.84 9.85 15.44
CA GLN A 63 -18.08 9.95 16.19
C GLN A 63 -17.89 9.97 17.71
N LYS A 64 -16.86 9.28 18.22
CA LYS A 64 -16.51 9.23 19.65
C LYS A 64 -15.51 10.30 20.06
N GLY A 65 -15.02 11.12 19.13
CA GLY A 65 -14.07 12.16 19.39
C GLY A 65 -12.65 11.69 19.70
N TRP A 66 -12.24 10.53 19.18
CA TRP A 66 -10.89 10.00 19.41
C TRP A 66 -9.82 10.78 18.65
N TYR A 67 -10.17 11.53 17.62
CA TYR A 67 -9.28 12.38 16.85
C TYR A 67 -9.21 13.83 17.38
N TYR A 68 -9.60 14.06 18.62
CA TYR A 68 -9.39 15.36 19.25
C TYR A 68 -7.99 15.45 19.85
N ASN A 69 -7.52 16.69 19.98
CA ASN A 69 -6.28 16.97 20.70
C ASN A 69 -6.23 16.19 22.03
N ASP A 70 -5.25 15.32 22.16
CA ASP A 70 -5.02 14.54 23.36
C ASP A 70 -3.83 15.16 24.13
N PRO A 71 -4.07 15.82 25.26
CA PRO A 71 -2.99 16.45 26.05
C PRO A 71 -1.99 15.43 26.63
N ASP A 72 -2.39 14.15 26.70
CA ASP A 72 -1.55 13.06 27.19
C ASP A 72 -0.86 12.30 26.05
N PHE A 73 -1.04 12.70 24.80
CA PHE A 73 -0.38 12.06 23.66
C PHE A 73 1.13 12.20 23.80
N PRO A 74 1.86 11.08 23.81
CA PRO A 74 3.30 11.11 24.12
C PRO A 74 4.09 11.83 23.01
N PRO A 75 5.18 12.52 23.34
CA PRO A 75 6.03 13.15 22.35
C PRO A 75 6.67 12.09 21.43
N GLN A 76 6.97 12.49 20.20
CA GLN A 76 7.66 11.67 19.23
C GLN A 76 8.99 11.14 19.80
N PRO A 77 9.23 9.81 19.80
CA PRO A 77 10.39 9.22 20.46
C PRO A 77 11.70 9.43 19.72
N MET A 78 11.64 9.53 18.38
CA MET A 78 12.80 9.69 17.50
C MET A 78 12.34 10.11 16.09
N ALA A 79 13.29 10.40 15.21
CA ALA A 79 12.98 10.63 13.80
C ALA A 79 12.42 9.37 13.14
N PHE A 80 11.40 9.53 12.30
CA PHE A 80 10.75 8.42 11.60
C PHE A 80 11.44 8.13 10.27
N THR A 81 11.31 6.87 9.87
CA THR A 81 11.75 6.38 8.57
C THR A 81 10.53 6.30 7.66
N ASP A 82 10.63 6.94 6.50
CA ASP A 82 9.56 6.92 5.51
C ASP A 82 9.39 5.50 4.93
N PRO A 83 8.16 5.12 4.54
CA PRO A 83 7.89 3.86 3.86
C PRO A 83 8.52 3.80 2.46
N VAL A 84 8.40 2.66 1.82
CA VAL A 84 8.77 2.48 0.41
C VAL A 84 7.90 3.39 -0.46
N VAL A 85 8.54 4.16 -1.34
CA VAL A 85 7.83 5.07 -2.25
C VAL A 85 7.20 4.27 -3.39
N ASN A 86 5.92 4.53 -3.68
CA ASN A 86 5.24 4.02 -4.86
C ASN A 86 5.47 4.97 -6.04
N LEU A 87 6.02 4.42 -7.12
CA LEU A 87 6.28 5.11 -8.38
C LEU A 87 5.14 4.93 -9.40
N GLY A 88 4.01 4.38 -8.99
CA GLY A 88 2.90 4.00 -9.85
C GLY A 88 3.17 2.71 -10.63
N PRO A 89 2.34 2.38 -11.62
CA PRO A 89 1.14 3.12 -12.02
C PRO A 89 -0.13 2.81 -11.21
N ASP A 90 -0.07 1.86 -10.28
CA ASP A 90 -1.24 1.38 -9.55
C ASP A 90 -1.05 1.52 -8.03
N ALA A 91 -2.17 1.48 -7.29
CA ALA A 91 -2.19 1.52 -5.83
C ALA A 91 -1.63 2.82 -5.22
N ASP A 92 -1.75 3.95 -5.90
CA ASP A 92 -1.10 5.21 -5.56
C ASP A 92 -2.07 6.39 -5.45
N ARG A 93 -3.36 6.11 -5.22
CA ARG A 93 -4.35 7.16 -4.98
C ARG A 93 -4.20 7.74 -3.59
N TYR A 94 -4.43 9.02 -3.48
CA TYR A 94 -4.33 9.75 -2.22
C TYR A 94 -5.36 10.86 -2.14
N ARG A 95 -5.67 11.33 -0.92
CA ARG A 95 -6.46 12.53 -0.71
C ARG A 95 -5.56 13.75 -0.67
N GLU A 96 -5.83 14.68 -1.54
CA GLU A 96 -5.13 15.96 -1.61
C GLU A 96 -5.51 16.82 -0.39
N PRO A 97 -4.54 17.39 0.37
CA PRO A 97 -4.83 17.99 1.68
C PRO A 97 -5.49 19.37 1.63
N VAL A 98 -5.52 20.04 0.47
CA VAL A 98 -6.04 21.43 0.38
C VAL A 98 -7.51 21.49 -0.02
N LEU A 99 -7.91 20.70 -1.01
CA LEU A 99 -9.26 20.66 -1.54
C LEU A 99 -10.02 19.40 -1.13
N GLY A 100 -9.31 18.37 -0.67
CA GLY A 100 -9.87 17.07 -0.30
C GLY A 100 -10.21 16.19 -1.49
N ASP A 101 -9.71 16.49 -2.68
CA ASP A 101 -9.93 15.68 -3.87
C ASP A 101 -9.12 14.37 -3.80
N ILE A 102 -9.67 13.30 -4.39
CA ILE A 102 -8.95 12.03 -4.55
C ILE A 102 -8.25 12.07 -5.90
N LEU A 103 -6.93 12.01 -5.86
CA LEU A 103 -6.05 12.06 -7.01
C LEU A 103 -5.26 10.75 -7.12
N ASP A 104 -4.77 10.48 -8.32
CA ASP A 104 -3.85 9.42 -8.65
C ASP A 104 -2.46 10.03 -8.80
N ALA A 105 -1.50 9.58 -7.99
CA ALA A 105 -0.21 10.26 -7.89
C ALA A 105 0.60 10.17 -9.19
N SER A 106 0.61 9.00 -9.82
CA SER A 106 1.37 8.80 -11.07
C SER A 106 0.75 9.55 -12.26
N ASP A 107 -0.56 9.72 -12.31
CA ASP A 107 -1.24 10.55 -13.31
C ASP A 107 -0.85 12.04 -13.17
N GLU A 108 -0.60 12.50 -11.95
CA GLU A 108 -0.15 13.85 -11.64
C GLU A 108 1.40 13.99 -11.69
N SER A 109 2.11 12.97 -12.16
CA SER A 109 3.58 12.92 -12.17
C SER A 109 4.20 13.06 -10.77
N MET A 110 3.51 12.59 -9.77
CA MET A 110 3.92 12.52 -8.37
C MET A 110 4.19 11.07 -7.94
N THR A 111 4.58 10.90 -6.70
CA THR A 111 4.74 9.60 -6.06
C THR A 111 3.90 9.53 -4.80
N ALA A 112 3.42 8.35 -4.45
CA ALA A 112 2.67 8.12 -3.21
C ALA A 112 3.54 7.50 -2.12
N SER A 113 3.11 7.65 -0.86
CA SER A 113 3.55 6.80 0.25
C SER A 113 2.90 5.44 0.05
N THR A 114 3.59 4.43 -0.11
CA THR A 114 3.30 3.11 -0.65
C THR A 114 1.90 2.90 -1.25
N PHE A 115 0.84 2.69 -0.45
CA PHE A 115 -0.45 2.27 -0.99
C PHE A 115 -1.56 3.30 -0.78
N THR A 116 -2.57 3.23 -1.65
CA THR A 116 -3.86 3.88 -1.45
C THR A 116 -4.36 3.61 -0.03
N PRO A 117 -4.90 4.63 0.69
CA PRO A 117 -5.53 4.43 2.00
C PRO A 117 -6.60 3.34 1.98
N HIS A 118 -6.77 2.64 3.10
CA HIS A 118 -7.79 1.60 3.31
C HIS A 118 -7.66 0.37 2.41
N SER A 119 -6.52 0.20 1.74
CA SER A 119 -6.29 -0.94 0.86
C SER A 119 -5.89 -2.22 1.59
N SER A 120 -5.52 -2.12 2.86
CA SER A 120 -5.16 -3.24 3.74
C SER A 120 -4.22 -4.26 3.09
N PRO A 121 -2.96 -3.91 2.86
CA PRO A 121 -1.97 -4.81 2.27
C PRO A 121 -1.61 -5.91 3.29
N LEU A 122 -1.99 -7.15 3.02
CA LEU A 122 -1.80 -8.29 3.93
C LEU A 122 -0.78 -9.30 3.42
N GLY A 123 -1.07 -9.97 2.31
CA GLY A 123 -0.18 -10.99 1.76
C GLY A 123 1.02 -10.37 1.07
N LEU A 124 2.22 -10.65 1.56
CA LEU A 124 3.48 -10.18 0.97
C LEU A 124 4.39 -11.36 0.72
N VAL A 125 4.72 -11.62 -0.53
CA VAL A 125 5.61 -12.71 -0.93
C VAL A 125 6.68 -12.22 -1.91
N PHE A 126 7.90 -12.72 -1.78
CA PHE A 126 9.01 -12.46 -2.70
C PHE A 126 9.46 -13.73 -3.38
N ASP A 127 9.79 -13.66 -4.66
CA ASP A 127 10.40 -14.74 -5.40
C ASP A 127 11.89 -14.92 -5.01
N VAL A 128 12.13 -15.36 -3.77
CA VAL A 128 13.47 -15.49 -3.20
C VAL A 128 14.29 -16.59 -3.87
N GLU A 129 13.64 -17.57 -4.47
CA GLU A 129 14.26 -18.71 -5.16
C GLU A 129 14.45 -18.46 -6.66
N ASN A 130 14.02 -17.31 -7.17
CA ASN A 130 13.98 -16.99 -8.59
C ASN A 130 13.20 -18.04 -9.41
N ALA A 131 12.12 -18.54 -8.85
CA ALA A 131 11.26 -19.55 -9.45
C ALA A 131 10.32 -18.99 -10.52
N MET A 132 9.98 -17.70 -10.41
CA MET A 132 9.15 -17.01 -11.38
C MET A 132 9.89 -16.78 -12.69
N GLY A 133 9.18 -16.83 -13.80
CA GLY A 133 9.76 -16.66 -15.13
C GLY A 133 9.83 -15.20 -15.61
N GLY A 134 10.76 -14.92 -16.52
CA GLY A 134 10.80 -13.66 -17.25
C GLY A 134 11.13 -12.45 -16.38
N HIS A 135 10.30 -11.39 -16.51
CA HIS A 135 10.52 -10.16 -15.78
C HIS A 135 10.00 -10.17 -14.33
N PHE A 136 9.36 -11.24 -13.91
CA PHE A 136 8.90 -11.44 -12.54
C PHE A 136 9.96 -12.07 -11.63
N GLN A 137 11.06 -12.52 -12.22
CA GLN A 137 12.11 -13.24 -11.50
C GLN A 137 12.76 -12.37 -10.42
N GLY A 138 12.67 -12.82 -9.18
CA GLY A 138 13.27 -12.15 -8.03
C GLY A 138 12.45 -10.96 -7.48
N ASP A 139 11.29 -10.68 -8.06
CA ASP A 139 10.44 -9.59 -7.64
C ASP A 139 9.50 -9.97 -6.48
N GLY A 140 8.72 -9.01 -6.01
CA GLY A 140 7.74 -9.19 -4.96
C GLY A 140 6.30 -9.14 -5.50
N PHE A 141 5.39 -9.67 -4.68
CA PHE A 141 3.96 -9.63 -4.94
C PHE A 141 3.25 -9.31 -3.64
N ILE A 142 2.14 -8.55 -3.75
CA ILE A 142 1.38 -8.14 -2.59
C ILE A 142 -0.10 -8.26 -2.86
N LEU A 143 -0.84 -8.70 -1.85
CA LEU A 143 -2.30 -8.77 -1.86
C LEU A 143 -2.89 -7.66 -1.03
N ARG A 144 -3.95 -7.04 -1.54
CA ARG A 144 -4.72 -6.06 -0.81
C ARG A 144 -6.13 -6.60 -0.61
N ILE A 145 -6.58 -6.60 0.65
CA ILE A 145 -7.92 -7.06 1.00
C ILE A 145 -8.92 -5.91 1.03
N GLY A 146 -8.48 -4.68 1.00
CA GLY A 146 -9.28 -3.46 1.09
C GLY A 146 -10.75 -3.62 0.72
N GLY A 147 -11.45 -2.63 0.49
CA GLY A 147 -12.80 -2.75 0.07
C GLY A 147 -13.84 -2.40 1.10
N ASP A 148 -15.03 -2.51 0.64
CA ASP A 148 -16.26 -2.05 1.24
C ASP A 148 -16.64 -2.77 2.53
N CYS A 149 -15.76 -2.75 3.49
CA CYS A 149 -16.16 -3.21 4.79
C CYS A 149 -16.91 -2.10 5.50
N CYS A 150 -18.22 -2.10 5.37
CA CYS A 150 -19.10 -1.43 6.33
C CYS A 150 -19.66 -0.04 6.00
N ASP A 151 -19.74 0.40 4.77
CA ASP A 151 -20.24 1.74 4.38
C ASP A 151 -19.51 2.92 5.08
N LEU A 152 -18.40 2.68 5.72
CA LEU A 152 -17.70 3.66 6.55
C LEU A 152 -16.56 4.35 5.81
N ILE A 153 -16.02 3.67 4.83
CA ILE A 153 -14.81 4.08 4.12
C ILE A 153 -15.23 4.53 2.73
N ASP A 154 -14.92 5.76 2.39
CA ASP A 154 -15.12 6.26 1.04
C ASP A 154 -14.04 5.68 0.14
N HIS A 155 -14.44 4.86 -0.83
CA HIS A 155 -13.50 4.21 -1.74
C HIS A 155 -12.76 5.25 -2.57
N PHE A 156 -11.45 5.15 -2.54
CA PHE A 156 -10.56 5.92 -3.42
C PHE A 156 -10.74 5.57 -4.90
N LYS A 157 -11.72 4.71 -5.24
CA LYS A 157 -11.94 4.18 -6.59
C LYS A 157 -10.71 3.45 -7.14
N ASP A 158 -9.86 2.98 -6.23
CA ASP A 158 -8.77 2.09 -6.53
C ASP A 158 -9.32 0.66 -6.43
N PRO A 159 -9.30 -0.14 -7.49
CA PRO A 159 -9.68 -1.55 -7.38
C PRO A 159 -8.70 -2.23 -6.42
N ASP A 160 -9.17 -2.57 -5.26
CA ASP A 160 -8.54 -3.44 -4.29
C ASP A 160 -9.04 -4.88 -4.49
N LEU A 161 -8.89 -5.78 -3.53
CA LEU A 161 -9.15 -7.20 -3.70
C LEU A 161 -8.30 -7.76 -4.85
N ASP A 162 -7.05 -7.42 -4.85
CA ASP A 162 -6.14 -7.61 -5.97
C ASP A 162 -4.79 -8.24 -5.58
N LEU A 163 -4.06 -8.64 -6.62
CA LEU A 163 -2.66 -9.02 -6.56
C LEU A 163 -1.85 -8.01 -7.36
N LEU A 164 -0.94 -7.34 -6.69
CA LEU A 164 0.01 -6.42 -7.30
C LEU A 164 1.37 -7.10 -7.51
N HIS A 165 2.01 -6.85 -8.62
CA HIS A 165 3.44 -7.07 -8.85
C HIS A 165 4.21 -5.87 -8.32
N MET A 166 5.32 -6.13 -7.66
CA MET A 166 6.18 -5.13 -7.04
C MET A 166 7.61 -5.23 -7.59
N GLU A 167 7.97 -4.35 -8.49
CA GLU A 167 9.33 -4.19 -9.00
C GLU A 167 10.10 -3.19 -8.13
N MET A 168 10.96 -3.69 -7.24
CA MET A 168 11.67 -2.86 -6.28
C MET A 168 13.01 -2.36 -6.82
N LYS A 169 13.34 -1.12 -6.46
CA LYS A 169 14.64 -0.50 -6.73
C LYS A 169 15.22 0.08 -5.46
N LYS A 170 16.53 -0.16 -5.24
CA LYS A 170 17.27 0.49 -4.14
C LYS A 170 18.09 1.63 -4.71
N GLN A 171 17.72 2.86 -4.35
CA GLN A 171 18.39 4.06 -4.81
C GLN A 171 18.69 4.99 -3.64
N ASN A 172 19.91 5.51 -3.55
CA ASN A 172 20.35 6.43 -2.49
C ASN A 172 20.08 5.92 -1.06
N GLY A 173 20.15 4.61 -0.84
CA GLY A 173 19.92 4.01 0.49
C GLY A 173 18.46 3.90 0.89
N LYS A 174 17.52 4.14 -0.01
CA LYS A 174 16.07 3.95 0.15
C LYS A 174 15.56 2.94 -0.87
N TYR A 175 14.40 2.35 -0.59
CA TYR A 175 13.65 1.55 -1.56
C TYR A 175 12.52 2.39 -2.16
N GLU A 176 12.37 2.24 -3.46
CA GLU A 176 11.25 2.69 -4.28
C GLU A 176 10.71 1.49 -5.05
N ALA A 177 9.45 1.46 -5.38
CA ALA A 177 8.85 0.35 -6.11
C ALA A 177 7.85 0.83 -7.17
N TYR A 178 7.83 0.11 -8.31
CA TYR A 178 6.70 0.16 -9.23
C TYR A 178 5.70 -0.92 -8.83
N PHE A 179 4.44 -0.53 -8.74
CA PHE A 179 3.35 -1.46 -8.48
C PHE A 179 2.46 -1.57 -9.70
N THR A 180 2.24 -2.81 -10.17
CA THR A 180 1.37 -3.08 -11.32
C THR A 180 0.34 -4.12 -10.93
N ARG A 181 -0.94 -3.82 -11.12
CA ARG A 181 -2.03 -4.76 -10.88
C ARG A 181 -2.01 -5.89 -11.89
N LEU A 182 -1.95 -7.12 -11.39
CA LEU A 182 -1.94 -8.33 -12.22
C LEU A 182 -3.29 -9.02 -12.29
N VAL A 183 -3.96 -9.09 -11.15
CA VAL A 183 -5.25 -9.77 -10.98
C VAL A 183 -6.12 -8.94 -10.05
N GLU A 184 -7.39 -8.86 -10.32
CA GLU A 184 -8.41 -8.23 -9.48
C GLU A 184 -9.63 -9.15 -9.33
N GLY A 185 -10.50 -8.81 -8.38
CA GLY A 185 -11.77 -9.51 -8.18
C GLY A 185 -11.68 -10.75 -7.30
N PHE A 186 -10.65 -10.83 -6.45
CA PHE A 186 -10.65 -11.80 -5.35
C PHE A 186 -11.76 -11.51 -4.33
N ALA A 187 -12.10 -12.50 -3.52
CA ALA A 187 -13.06 -12.35 -2.43
C ALA A 187 -12.33 -12.33 -1.07
N GLY A 188 -11.55 -11.27 -0.83
CA GLY A 188 -10.75 -11.11 0.38
C GLY A 188 -9.47 -11.93 0.40
N PRO A 189 -8.50 -11.63 -0.46
CA PRO A 189 -7.21 -12.29 -0.50
C PRO A 189 -6.37 -11.85 0.70
N ILE A 190 -5.80 -12.81 1.43
CA ILE A 190 -5.11 -12.52 2.70
C ILE A 190 -3.65 -12.96 2.74
N ASP A 191 -3.28 -13.95 1.95
CA ASP A 191 -1.91 -14.46 1.92
C ASP A 191 -1.61 -15.18 0.60
N ALA A 192 -0.34 -15.30 0.26
CA ALA A 192 0.12 -15.99 -0.94
C ALA A 192 1.43 -16.73 -0.72
N GLU A 193 1.64 -17.75 -1.55
CA GLU A 193 2.89 -18.51 -1.62
C GLU A 193 3.30 -18.69 -3.08
N ILE A 194 4.61 -18.60 -3.36
CA ILE A 194 5.16 -18.91 -4.68
C ILE A 194 5.67 -20.34 -4.66
N ILE A 195 5.10 -21.17 -5.53
CA ILE A 195 5.53 -22.55 -5.73
C ILE A 195 5.88 -22.73 -7.21
N GLU A 196 7.13 -23.01 -7.49
CA GLU A 196 7.68 -23.04 -8.85
C GLU A 196 7.45 -21.67 -9.53
N ASN A 197 6.72 -21.62 -10.65
CA ASN A 197 6.42 -20.40 -11.40
C ASN A 197 4.96 -19.93 -11.25
N ARG A 198 4.33 -20.22 -10.12
CA ARG A 198 2.92 -19.90 -9.82
C ARG A 198 2.78 -19.26 -8.48
N ILE A 199 1.75 -18.43 -8.35
CA ILE A 199 1.36 -17.80 -7.09
C ILE A 199 0.05 -18.44 -6.65
N TYR A 200 0.04 -19.00 -5.44
CA TYR A 200 -1.16 -19.55 -4.80
C TYR A 200 -1.68 -18.54 -3.80
N VAL A 201 -2.92 -18.09 -3.99
CA VAL A 201 -3.57 -17.04 -3.19
C VAL A 201 -4.68 -17.66 -2.37
N ILE A 202 -4.66 -17.45 -1.06
CA ILE A 202 -5.75 -17.87 -0.17
C ILE A 202 -6.75 -16.74 0.05
N GLU A 203 -8.04 -17.05 -0.02
CA GLU A 203 -9.15 -16.14 0.25
C GLU A 203 -9.83 -16.41 1.59
N TRP A 204 -10.14 -15.32 2.31
CA TRP A 204 -10.88 -15.36 3.57
C TRP A 204 -12.40 -15.43 3.37
N SER A 205 -12.94 -14.78 2.34
CA SER A 205 -14.37 -14.68 2.06
C SER A 205 -14.75 -15.37 0.74
N GLY A 206 -15.94 -15.14 0.24
CA GLY A 206 -16.44 -15.84 -0.96
C GLY A 206 -16.53 -17.34 -0.74
N GLU A 207 -15.99 -18.13 -1.63
CA GLU A 207 -15.97 -19.60 -1.55
C GLU A 207 -14.86 -20.12 -0.61
N ARG A 208 -14.00 -19.25 -0.08
CA ARG A 208 -12.87 -19.57 0.80
C ARG A 208 -11.94 -20.62 0.18
N GLY A 209 -11.48 -20.31 -1.00
CA GLY A 209 -10.64 -21.18 -1.81
C GLY A 209 -9.17 -20.80 -1.81
N ILE A 210 -8.42 -21.57 -2.57
CA ILE A 210 -7.05 -21.23 -2.97
C ILE A 210 -7.07 -21.08 -4.49
N TRP A 211 -6.64 -19.91 -4.96
CA TRP A 211 -6.46 -19.63 -6.37
C TRP A 211 -5.03 -19.95 -6.82
N GLU A 212 -4.90 -20.54 -7.99
CA GLU A 212 -3.63 -20.66 -8.70
C GLU A 212 -3.55 -19.56 -9.75
N VAL A 213 -2.58 -18.65 -9.59
CA VAL A 213 -2.29 -17.58 -10.55
C VAL A 213 -1.05 -17.98 -11.35
N SER A 214 -1.25 -18.15 -12.66
CA SER A 214 -0.16 -18.43 -13.60
C SER A 214 0.14 -17.18 -14.41
N LEU A 215 1.35 -16.63 -14.24
CA LEU A 215 1.79 -15.46 -14.99
C LEU A 215 2.44 -15.87 -16.31
N PRO A 216 2.22 -15.13 -17.40
CA PRO A 216 2.81 -15.46 -18.69
C PRO A 216 4.34 -15.31 -18.62
N ALA A 217 5.07 -16.35 -18.99
CA ALA A 217 6.49 -16.24 -19.25
C ALA A 217 6.71 -15.30 -20.43
N ARG A 218 7.11 -14.06 -20.19
CA ARG A 218 7.55 -13.18 -21.27
C ARG A 218 8.82 -13.74 -21.89
N THR A 219 8.71 -14.30 -23.08
CA THR A 219 9.88 -14.48 -23.93
C THR A 219 10.51 -13.12 -24.17
N ALA A 220 11.79 -12.98 -23.83
CA ALA A 220 12.56 -11.75 -24.01
C ALA A 220 12.65 -11.37 -25.50
N THR A 221 11.63 -10.72 -26.02
CA THR A 221 11.66 -10.06 -27.35
C THR A 221 10.68 -8.89 -27.35
N ALA A 222 11.06 -7.82 -26.66
CA ALA A 222 10.60 -6.49 -27.01
C ALA A 222 11.74 -5.53 -26.72
N VAL A 223 12.47 -5.17 -27.77
CA VAL A 223 13.24 -3.94 -27.83
C VAL A 223 12.31 -2.82 -27.36
N ARG A 224 12.66 -2.12 -26.28
CA ARG A 224 11.98 -0.90 -25.88
C ARG A 224 12.25 0.16 -26.96
N ASP A 225 11.41 0.20 -27.97
CA ASP A 225 11.25 1.40 -28.77
C ASP A 225 10.27 2.30 -28.01
N GLY A 226 10.67 3.55 -27.78
CA GLY A 226 10.03 4.49 -26.86
C GLY A 226 8.65 5.01 -27.26
N THR A 227 7.74 4.13 -27.62
CA THR A 227 6.33 4.44 -27.88
C THR A 227 5.46 3.60 -26.97
N ARG A 228 4.79 4.27 -26.03
CA ARG A 228 3.73 3.67 -25.20
C ARG A 228 2.67 2.99 -26.08
N PRO A 229 2.24 1.75 -25.79
CA PRO A 229 0.99 1.29 -26.35
C PRO A 229 -0.15 2.07 -25.68
N VAL A 230 -0.97 2.71 -26.50
CA VAL A 230 -2.29 3.19 -26.12
C VAL A 230 -3.21 1.97 -26.22
N LEU A 231 -3.78 1.57 -25.10
CA LEU A 231 -4.97 0.70 -25.06
C LEU A 231 -6.19 1.56 -24.83
#